data_29df5b8ccdeb7313f84f17b0cd625b2d
#
_entry.id   29df5b8ccdeb7313f84f17b0cd625b2d
#
_cell.length_a   1.000
_cell.length_b   1.000
_cell.length_c   1.000
_cell.angle_alpha   90.00
_cell.angle_beta   90.00
_cell.angle_gamma   90.00
#
_symmetry.space_group_name_H-M   'P 1'
#
loop_
_entity.id
_entity.type
_entity.pdbx_description
1 polymer ?
#
loop_
_entity_poly.entity_id
_entity_poly.type
_entity_poly.pdbx_seq_one_letter_code
_entity_poly.pdbx_strand_id
1 'polypeptide(L)'
;MDLQNVELFKDISCASVDAMMSCFSPELRRFKKGDTILVYEQEIKYLCVLLTGKAHLYCVDSEGEYTLLENYGPNDIFGEVFALPYNGLGYVAEADSDCTVMFIKMSSIYGRCSNACEHHTMINKNLFHLSAKKAQMLALRINMISKKTVRQKLMSYFEYLEEKTDSRSFETELSLSQLANYLCIDRTSLMRELRLMREEGLIESSGRRITVL
;
A
#
# COMPACT_ATOMS: atom_id res chain seq x y z
N MET A 1 -13.98 0.31 18.75
CA MET A 1 -13.34 0.16 17.42
C MET A 1 -12.17 -0.78 17.65
N ASP A 2 -12.10 -1.89 16.92
CA ASP A 2 -10.97 -2.81 17.08
C ASP A 2 -9.80 -2.33 16.21
N LEU A 3 -8.82 -1.68 16.83
CA LEU A 3 -7.61 -1.17 16.18
C LEU A 3 -6.38 -2.09 16.41
N GLN A 4 -6.58 -3.24 17.08
CA GLN A 4 -5.50 -4.17 17.42
C GLN A 4 -4.85 -4.78 16.16
N ASN A 5 -5.61 -4.89 15.06
CA ASN A 5 -5.14 -5.41 13.79
C ASN A 5 -4.43 -4.37 12.91
N VAL A 6 -4.41 -3.10 13.32
CA VAL A 6 -3.71 -2.03 12.60
C VAL A 6 -2.24 -2.04 13.03
N GLU A 7 -1.32 -2.29 12.10
CA GLU A 7 0.12 -2.38 12.41
C GLU A 7 0.66 -1.12 13.12
N LEU A 8 0.03 0.04 12.91
CA LEU A 8 0.36 1.28 13.60
C LEU A 8 0.24 1.16 15.12
N PHE A 9 -0.73 0.38 15.61
CA PHE A 9 -1.00 0.17 17.04
C PHE A 9 -0.43 -1.15 17.57
N LYS A 10 0.42 -1.80 16.80
CA LYS A 10 1.05 -3.07 17.20
C LYS A 10 1.80 -2.92 18.52
N ASP A 11 1.67 -3.92 19.40
CA ASP A 11 2.29 -3.99 20.72
C ASP A 11 1.88 -2.86 21.68
N ILE A 12 0.77 -2.16 21.40
CA ILE A 12 0.17 -1.15 22.28
C ILE A 12 -1.09 -1.77 22.92
N SER A 13 -1.24 -1.65 24.23
CA SER A 13 -2.41 -2.20 24.93
C SER A 13 -3.70 -1.49 24.52
N CYS A 14 -4.84 -2.20 24.57
CA CYS A 14 -6.15 -1.62 24.25
C CYS A 14 -6.43 -0.34 25.05
N ALA A 15 -6.16 -0.36 26.35
CA ALA A 15 -6.35 0.81 27.22
C ALA A 15 -5.50 2.01 26.78
N SER A 16 -4.28 1.74 26.29
CA SER A 16 -3.40 2.76 25.75
C SER A 16 -3.88 3.31 24.43
N VAL A 17 -4.37 2.44 23.53
CA VAL A 17 -4.99 2.86 22.26
C VAL A 17 -6.21 3.74 22.52
N ASP A 18 -7.09 3.38 23.46
CA ASP A 18 -8.26 4.18 23.82
C ASP A 18 -7.87 5.57 24.37
N ALA A 19 -6.83 5.63 25.22
CA ALA A 19 -6.29 6.88 25.72
C ALA A 19 -5.72 7.74 24.57
N MET A 20 -5.03 7.13 23.61
CA MET A 20 -4.50 7.80 22.42
C MET A 20 -5.60 8.33 21.51
N MET A 21 -6.71 7.59 21.34
CA MET A 21 -7.86 8.04 20.55
C MET A 21 -8.46 9.32 21.15
N SER A 22 -8.52 9.43 22.47
CA SER A 22 -8.95 10.67 23.14
C SER A 22 -7.99 11.82 22.87
N CYS A 23 -6.68 11.56 22.80
CA CYS A 23 -5.65 12.56 22.55
C CYS A 23 -5.57 12.97 21.07
N PHE A 24 -5.67 12.00 20.16
CA PHE A 24 -5.58 12.24 18.72
C PHE A 24 -6.85 12.83 18.15
N SER A 25 -8.00 12.59 18.78
CA SER A 25 -9.33 13.03 18.32
C SER A 25 -9.51 12.77 16.81
N PRO A 26 -9.37 11.50 16.36
CA PRO A 26 -9.42 11.18 14.95
C PRO A 26 -10.80 11.46 14.36
N GLU A 27 -10.83 11.83 13.09
CA GLU A 27 -12.06 12.00 12.32
C GLU A 27 -12.37 10.71 11.55
N LEU A 28 -13.60 10.21 11.64
CA LEU A 28 -14.09 9.09 10.84
C LEU A 28 -14.89 9.62 9.66
N ARG A 29 -14.51 9.24 8.44
CA ARG A 29 -15.21 9.61 7.22
C ARG A 29 -15.56 8.37 6.41
N ARG A 30 -16.72 8.40 5.74
CA ARG A 30 -17.20 7.34 4.85
C ARG A 30 -17.15 7.84 3.41
N PHE A 31 -16.74 6.94 2.53
CA PHE A 31 -16.58 7.22 1.11
C PHE A 31 -17.28 6.13 0.31
N LYS A 32 -17.89 6.52 -0.81
CA LYS A 32 -18.44 5.60 -1.79
C LYS A 32 -17.36 5.22 -2.81
N LYS A 33 -17.55 4.10 -3.49
CA LYS A 33 -16.68 3.72 -4.60
C LYS A 33 -16.57 4.88 -5.60
N GLY A 34 -15.33 5.23 -5.97
CA GLY A 34 -14.97 6.34 -6.86
C GLY A 34 -14.83 7.70 -6.19
N ASP A 35 -15.12 7.81 -4.87
CA ASP A 35 -14.88 9.06 -4.16
C ASP A 35 -13.38 9.30 -3.93
N THR A 36 -12.96 10.54 -4.10
CA THR A 36 -11.62 10.97 -3.70
C THR A 36 -11.54 11.06 -2.18
N ILE A 37 -10.64 10.28 -1.60
CA ILE A 37 -10.38 10.26 -0.15
C ILE A 37 -9.44 11.39 0.23
N LEU A 38 -8.36 11.57 -0.55
CA LEU A 38 -7.30 12.52 -0.27
C LEU A 38 -6.60 12.94 -1.55
N VAL A 39 -6.33 14.24 -1.68
CA VAL A 39 -5.51 14.83 -2.75
C VAL A 39 -4.24 15.37 -2.14
N TYR A 40 -3.12 15.04 -2.71
CA TYR A 40 -1.79 15.41 -2.25
C TYR A 40 -1.23 16.55 -3.12
N GLU A 41 -1.71 17.76 -2.91
CA GLU A 41 -1.23 18.92 -3.65
C GLU A 41 -0.15 19.72 -2.90
N GLN A 42 -0.15 19.61 -1.57
CA GLN A 42 0.79 20.32 -0.68
C GLN A 42 1.10 19.48 0.56
N GLU A 43 1.36 20.08 1.70
CA GLU A 43 1.63 19.37 2.96
C GLU A 43 0.42 18.55 3.43
N ILE A 44 0.60 17.23 3.65
CA ILE A 44 -0.43 16.37 4.21
C ILE A 44 -0.46 16.52 5.72
N LYS A 45 -1.65 16.88 6.18
CA LYS A 45 -1.91 17.08 7.60
C LYS A 45 -2.42 15.84 8.31
N TYR A 46 -2.68 14.76 7.59
CA TYR A 46 -3.33 13.56 8.13
C TYR A 46 -2.60 12.28 7.76
N LEU A 47 -2.44 11.41 8.76
CA LEU A 47 -2.25 9.98 8.57
C LEU A 47 -3.63 9.34 8.47
N CYS A 48 -3.84 8.53 7.46
CA CYS A 48 -5.10 7.83 7.23
C CYS A 48 -4.98 6.35 7.56
N VAL A 49 -6.00 5.79 8.20
CA VAL A 49 -6.13 4.34 8.41
C VAL A 49 -7.39 3.87 7.70
N LEU A 50 -7.25 2.93 6.78
CA LEU A 50 -8.40 2.30 6.11
C LEU A 50 -8.99 1.26 7.04
N LEU A 51 -10.18 1.52 7.59
CA LEU A 51 -10.84 0.62 8.52
C LEU A 51 -11.62 -0.47 7.81
N THR A 52 -12.29 -0.12 6.71
CA THR A 52 -13.07 -1.05 5.88
C THR A 52 -12.98 -0.66 4.42
N GLY A 53 -13.20 -1.63 3.54
CA GLY A 53 -13.21 -1.40 2.09
C GLY A 53 -11.82 -1.50 1.47
N LYS A 54 -11.68 -0.89 0.28
CA LYS A 54 -10.44 -0.84 -0.51
C LYS A 54 -10.23 0.55 -1.07
N ALA A 55 -8.97 0.95 -1.17
CA ALA A 55 -8.58 2.22 -1.78
C ALA A 55 -7.30 2.06 -2.60
N HIS A 56 -7.05 2.99 -3.49
CA HIS A 56 -5.88 3.04 -4.36
C HIS A 56 -5.20 4.40 -4.24
N LEU A 57 -3.87 4.39 -4.35
CA LEU A 57 -3.08 5.60 -4.54
C LEU A 57 -2.67 5.68 -6.00
N TYR A 58 -2.99 6.79 -6.62
CA TYR A 58 -2.57 7.13 -7.98
C TYR A 58 -1.60 8.32 -7.98
N CYS A 59 -0.65 8.26 -8.90
CA CYS A 59 0.07 9.44 -9.36
C CYS A 59 -0.68 10.00 -10.58
N VAL A 60 -0.89 11.30 -10.61
CA VAL A 60 -1.54 12.01 -11.74
C VAL A 60 -0.49 12.90 -12.36
N ASP A 61 -0.21 12.71 -13.64
CA ASP A 61 0.75 13.52 -14.37
C ASP A 61 0.13 14.81 -14.93
N SER A 62 0.94 15.61 -15.62
CA SER A 62 0.51 16.89 -16.21
C SER A 62 -0.50 16.72 -17.36
N GLU A 63 -0.64 15.53 -17.93
CA GLU A 63 -1.60 15.20 -18.98
C GLU A 63 -2.91 14.65 -18.40
N GLY A 64 -2.96 14.46 -17.08
CA GLY A 64 -4.10 13.92 -16.36
C GLY A 64 -4.18 12.39 -16.38
N GLU A 65 -3.10 11.70 -16.77
CA GLU A 65 -3.04 10.24 -16.76
C GLU A 65 -2.77 9.70 -15.36
N TYR A 66 -3.47 8.62 -15.03
CA TYR A 66 -3.43 7.97 -13.72
C TYR A 66 -2.50 6.76 -13.71
N THR A 67 -1.45 6.80 -12.90
CA THR A 67 -0.58 5.64 -12.66
C THR A 67 -0.85 5.08 -11.27
N LEU A 68 -1.28 3.82 -11.19
CA LEU A 68 -1.48 3.11 -9.93
C LEU A 68 -0.15 2.89 -9.20
N LEU A 69 -0.04 3.41 -7.99
CA LEU A 69 1.15 3.25 -7.14
C LEU A 69 0.97 2.19 -6.07
N GLU A 70 -0.11 2.28 -5.28
CA GLU A 70 -0.37 1.39 -4.15
C GLU A 70 -1.84 0.98 -4.08
N ASN A 71 -2.07 -0.21 -3.53
CA ASN A 71 -3.38 -0.73 -3.17
C ASN A 71 -3.48 -0.81 -1.65
N TYR A 72 -4.60 -0.38 -1.10
CA TYR A 72 -4.87 -0.41 0.33
C TYR A 72 -6.06 -1.29 0.64
N GLY A 73 -5.91 -2.15 1.66
CA GLY A 73 -6.95 -2.96 2.27
C GLY A 73 -7.26 -2.53 3.71
N PRO A 74 -8.19 -3.21 4.38
CA PRO A 74 -8.48 -2.94 5.80
C PRO A 74 -7.22 -3.04 6.66
N ASN A 75 -7.06 -2.10 7.59
CA ASN A 75 -5.95 -1.91 8.52
C ASN A 75 -4.67 -1.30 7.90
N ASP A 76 -4.63 -1.04 6.59
CA ASP A 76 -3.52 -0.33 5.98
C ASP A 76 -3.54 1.16 6.34
N ILE A 77 -2.33 1.74 6.39
CA ILE A 77 -2.14 3.18 6.57
C ILE A 77 -1.67 3.83 5.26
N PHE A 78 -2.04 5.09 5.08
CA PHE A 78 -1.57 5.91 3.97
C PHE A 78 -1.53 7.39 4.37
N GLY A 79 -0.77 8.18 3.60
CA GLY A 79 -0.57 9.60 3.89
C GLY A 79 0.77 9.91 4.53
N GLU A 80 1.41 8.96 5.22
CA GLU A 80 2.68 9.16 5.92
C GLU A 80 3.84 9.51 4.99
N VAL A 81 3.86 8.97 3.78
CA VAL A 81 4.94 9.20 2.80
C VAL A 81 4.97 10.66 2.34
N PHE A 82 3.83 11.33 2.40
CA PHE A 82 3.66 12.73 1.99
C PHE A 82 3.56 13.70 3.18
N ALA A 83 4.01 13.27 4.36
CA ALA A 83 4.08 14.13 5.54
C ALA A 83 5.09 15.30 5.40
N LEU A 84 5.98 15.20 4.42
CA LEU A 84 6.90 16.27 4.04
C LEU A 84 6.36 17.00 2.81
N PRO A 85 6.60 18.33 2.68
CA PRO A 85 6.21 19.08 1.50
C PRO A 85 6.78 18.43 0.23
N TYR A 86 5.91 18.20 -0.74
CA TYR A 86 6.27 17.60 -2.02
C TYR A 86 5.94 18.56 -3.16
N ASN A 87 6.95 18.91 -3.95
CA ASN A 87 6.82 19.73 -5.15
C ASN A 87 6.96 18.83 -6.38
N GLY A 88 5.88 18.26 -6.86
CA GLY A 88 5.93 17.32 -7.97
C GLY A 88 4.56 17.03 -8.56
N LEU A 89 4.40 15.81 -9.05
CA LEU A 89 3.15 15.30 -9.62
C LEU A 89 2.05 15.27 -8.56
N GLY A 90 0.79 15.37 -8.98
CA GLY A 90 -0.36 15.18 -8.11
C GLY A 90 -0.47 13.72 -7.67
N TYR A 91 -0.89 13.50 -6.42
CA TYR A 91 -1.24 12.16 -5.95
C TYR A 91 -2.67 12.19 -5.43
N VAL A 92 -3.42 11.14 -5.73
CA VAL A 92 -4.83 11.00 -5.36
C VAL A 92 -5.05 9.64 -4.73
N ALA A 93 -5.61 9.62 -3.52
CA ALA A 93 -6.15 8.40 -2.94
C ALA A 93 -7.64 8.33 -3.24
N GLU A 94 -8.09 7.23 -3.85
CA GLU A 94 -9.46 7.02 -4.31
C GLU A 94 -10.04 5.72 -3.73
N ALA A 95 -11.33 5.72 -3.40
CA ALA A 95 -12.05 4.56 -2.90
C ALA A 95 -12.39 3.59 -4.04
N ASP A 96 -11.85 2.35 -4.00
CA ASP A 96 -12.21 1.27 -4.95
C ASP A 96 -13.49 0.51 -4.55
N SER A 97 -13.91 0.67 -3.33
CA SER A 97 -15.20 0.19 -2.81
C SER A 97 -15.72 1.16 -1.76
N ASP A 98 -16.97 0.98 -1.31
CA ASP A 98 -17.44 1.69 -0.12
C ASP A 98 -16.48 1.45 1.03
N CYS A 99 -15.96 2.52 1.63
CA CYS A 99 -14.93 2.43 2.66
C CYS A 99 -15.15 3.40 3.82
N THR A 100 -14.55 3.08 4.95
CA THR A 100 -14.47 3.95 6.12
C THR A 100 -13.01 4.21 6.42
N VAL A 101 -12.63 5.49 6.53
CA VAL A 101 -11.27 5.93 6.78
C VAL A 101 -11.21 6.74 8.06
N MET A 102 -10.20 6.46 8.89
CA MET A 102 -9.88 7.23 10.07
C MET A 102 -8.73 8.19 9.74
N PHE A 103 -8.94 9.48 10.00
CA PHE A 103 -7.98 10.56 9.78
C PHE A 103 -7.38 10.98 11.12
N ILE A 104 -6.07 10.84 11.27
CA ILE A 104 -5.31 11.27 12.46
C ILE A 104 -4.42 12.44 12.04
N LYS A 105 -4.50 13.57 12.75
CA LYS A 105 -3.62 14.70 12.46
C LYS A 105 -2.17 14.33 12.71
N MET A 106 -1.29 14.56 11.72
CA MET A 106 0.14 14.29 11.85
C MET A 106 0.77 15.04 13.03
N SER A 107 0.31 16.28 13.30
CA SER A 107 0.75 17.06 14.46
C SER A 107 0.44 16.38 15.81
N SER A 108 -0.59 15.58 15.88
CA SER A 108 -0.91 14.81 17.09
C SER A 108 0.01 13.61 17.27
N ILE A 109 0.57 13.07 16.18
CA ILE A 109 1.50 11.92 16.23
C ILE A 109 2.92 12.41 16.63
N TYR A 110 3.40 13.48 15.99
CA TYR A 110 4.75 14.03 16.27
C TYR A 110 4.80 14.98 17.48
N GLY A 111 3.64 15.51 17.88
CA GLY A 111 3.53 16.44 18.99
C GLY A 111 3.93 15.79 20.33
N ARG A 112 4.65 16.54 21.15
CA ARG A 112 4.88 16.12 22.54
C ARG A 112 3.58 16.29 23.29
N CYS A 113 3.02 15.17 23.75
CA CYS A 113 1.94 15.20 24.72
C CYS A 113 2.43 15.82 26.03
N SER A 114 1.63 16.70 26.65
CA SER A 114 1.92 17.28 27.96
C SER A 114 2.21 16.23 29.06
N ASN A 115 1.73 15.01 28.84
CA ASN A 115 1.84 13.89 29.78
C ASN A 115 3.05 12.99 29.52
N ALA A 116 3.95 13.32 28.56
CA ALA A 116 5.14 12.52 28.21
C ALA A 116 4.83 11.01 28.05
N CYS A 117 3.72 10.68 27.41
CA CYS A 117 3.23 9.30 27.31
C CYS A 117 4.21 8.40 26.56
N GLU A 118 4.55 7.24 27.11
CA GLU A 118 5.36 6.20 26.46
C GLU A 118 4.71 5.74 25.12
N HIS A 119 3.40 5.87 25.00
CA HIS A 119 2.62 5.48 23.83
C HIS A 119 3.02 6.25 22.56
N HIS A 120 3.40 7.53 22.65
CA HIS A 120 3.89 8.29 21.49
C HIS A 120 5.21 7.73 20.96
N THR A 121 6.09 7.26 21.84
CA THR A 121 7.33 6.60 21.42
C THR A 121 7.03 5.32 20.64
N MET A 122 6.06 4.53 21.08
CA MET A 122 5.70 3.28 20.43
C MET A 122 5.04 3.54 19.05
N ILE A 123 4.13 4.50 18.95
CA ILE A 123 3.51 4.87 17.66
C ILE A 123 4.55 5.37 16.66
N ASN A 124 5.46 6.23 17.09
CA ASN A 124 6.53 6.72 16.21
C ASN A 124 7.46 5.60 15.76
N LYS A 125 7.78 4.63 16.63
CA LYS A 125 8.52 3.43 16.27
C LYS A 125 7.76 2.60 15.23
N ASN A 126 6.48 2.36 15.44
CA ASN A 126 5.65 1.58 14.51
C ASN A 126 5.52 2.30 13.16
N LEU A 127 5.30 3.62 13.17
CA LEU A 127 5.26 4.42 11.95
C LEU A 127 6.58 4.38 11.18
N PHE A 128 7.71 4.47 11.88
CA PHE A 128 9.04 4.31 11.26
C PHE A 128 9.20 2.93 10.61
N HIS A 129 8.81 1.85 11.31
CA HIS A 129 8.87 0.49 10.76
C HIS A 129 7.98 0.33 9.52
N LEU A 130 6.76 0.88 9.55
CA LEU A 130 5.84 0.85 8.41
C LEU A 130 6.40 1.62 7.21
N SER A 131 6.96 2.81 7.44
CA SER A 131 7.60 3.61 6.39
C SER A 131 8.83 2.90 5.81
N ALA A 132 9.65 2.27 6.66
CA ALA A 132 10.80 1.47 6.23
C ALA A 132 10.37 0.25 5.39
N LYS A 133 9.32 -0.46 5.82
CA LYS A 133 8.73 -1.58 5.06
C LYS A 133 8.23 -1.13 3.69
N LYS A 134 7.53 0.01 3.61
CA LYS A 134 7.11 0.58 2.33
C LYS A 134 8.29 0.95 1.44
N ALA A 135 9.33 1.57 1.99
CA ALA A 135 10.54 1.89 1.24
C ALA A 135 11.22 0.63 0.69
N GLN A 136 11.28 -0.46 1.46
CA GLN A 136 11.80 -1.75 1.00
C GLN A 136 10.96 -2.30 -0.15
N MET A 137 9.62 -2.26 -0.05
CA MET A 137 8.72 -2.72 -1.11
C MET A 137 8.88 -1.90 -2.40
N LEU A 138 9.07 -0.58 -2.29
CA LEU A 138 9.36 0.28 -3.43
C LEU A 138 10.71 -0.07 -4.07
N ALA A 139 11.76 -0.33 -3.28
CA ALA A 139 13.06 -0.76 -3.77
C ALA A 139 12.98 -2.11 -4.52
N LEU A 140 12.23 -3.08 -3.99
CA LEU A 140 11.96 -4.35 -4.65
C LEU A 140 11.21 -4.14 -5.98
N ARG A 141 10.18 -3.30 -6.00
CA ARG A 141 9.45 -2.98 -7.23
C ARG A 141 10.36 -2.31 -8.28
N ILE A 142 11.19 -1.36 -7.87
CA ILE A 142 12.17 -0.72 -8.75
C ILE A 142 13.09 -1.78 -9.37
N ASN A 143 13.60 -2.74 -8.58
CA ASN A 143 14.41 -3.84 -9.10
C ASN A 143 13.64 -4.66 -10.15
N MET A 144 12.38 -5.02 -9.89
CA MET A 144 11.55 -5.77 -10.83
C MET A 144 11.35 -5.02 -12.15
N ILE A 145 10.93 -3.74 -12.08
CA ILE A 145 10.62 -2.96 -13.28
C ILE A 145 11.86 -2.55 -14.07
N SER A 146 13.03 -2.52 -13.44
CA SER A 146 14.32 -2.24 -14.09
C SER A 146 14.86 -3.40 -14.93
N LYS A 147 14.25 -4.59 -14.84
CA LYS A 147 14.65 -5.72 -15.70
C LYS A 147 14.33 -5.43 -17.16
N LYS A 148 15.18 -5.93 -18.07
CA LYS A 148 15.13 -5.58 -19.49
C LYS A 148 13.95 -6.20 -20.24
N THR A 149 13.55 -7.44 -19.87
CA THR A 149 12.52 -8.19 -20.58
C THR A 149 11.30 -8.44 -19.71
N VAL A 150 10.14 -8.64 -20.36
CA VAL A 150 8.89 -8.99 -19.68
C VAL A 150 9.07 -10.26 -18.83
N ARG A 151 9.76 -11.26 -19.39
CA ARG A 151 10.11 -12.51 -18.69
C ARG A 151 10.88 -12.26 -17.41
N GLN A 152 11.95 -11.48 -17.48
CA GLN A 152 12.76 -11.16 -16.31
C GLN A 152 11.98 -10.40 -15.24
N LYS A 153 11.09 -9.49 -15.64
CA LYS A 153 10.19 -8.78 -14.71
C LYS A 153 9.24 -9.74 -14.00
N LEU A 154 8.62 -10.67 -14.76
CA LEU A 154 7.73 -11.68 -14.22
C LEU A 154 8.45 -12.64 -13.27
N MET A 155 9.61 -13.16 -13.68
CA MET A 155 10.39 -14.07 -12.83
C MET A 155 10.79 -13.39 -11.52
N SER A 156 11.26 -12.14 -11.57
CA SER A 156 11.61 -11.39 -10.36
C SER A 156 10.41 -11.13 -9.43
N TYR A 157 9.20 -10.98 -9.98
CA TYR A 157 7.98 -10.89 -9.19
C TYR A 157 7.59 -12.25 -8.59
N PHE A 158 7.75 -13.34 -9.33
CA PHE A 158 7.46 -14.69 -8.83
C PHE A 158 8.45 -15.11 -7.74
N GLU A 159 9.75 -14.85 -7.91
CA GLU A 159 10.78 -15.05 -6.87
C GLU A 159 10.39 -14.33 -5.56
N TYR A 160 9.95 -13.09 -5.65
CA TYR A 160 9.45 -12.35 -4.48
C TYR A 160 8.24 -13.03 -3.82
N LEU A 161 7.28 -13.55 -4.62
CA LEU A 161 6.12 -14.25 -4.07
C LEU A 161 6.49 -15.62 -3.47
N GLU A 162 7.43 -16.34 -4.07
CA GLU A 162 7.97 -17.58 -3.51
C GLU A 162 8.60 -17.35 -2.14
N GLU A 163 9.45 -16.33 -2.01
CA GLU A 163 10.06 -15.95 -0.73
C GLU A 163 8.99 -15.50 0.30
N LYS A 164 8.01 -14.71 -0.12
CA LYS A 164 6.93 -14.22 0.75
C LYS A 164 6.04 -15.34 1.30
N THR A 165 5.78 -16.37 0.48
CA THR A 165 4.84 -17.45 0.80
C THR A 165 5.53 -18.73 1.26
N ASP A 166 6.87 -18.79 1.18
CA ASP A 166 7.68 -19.99 1.38
C ASP A 166 7.17 -21.18 0.54
N SER A 167 6.73 -20.89 -0.70
CA SER A 167 6.11 -21.87 -1.58
C SER A 167 6.33 -21.53 -3.05
N ARG A 168 6.62 -22.55 -3.87
CA ARG A 168 6.65 -22.41 -5.33
C ARG A 168 5.26 -22.26 -5.97
N SER A 169 4.19 -22.55 -5.22
CA SER A 169 2.81 -22.40 -5.67
C SER A 169 2.11 -21.34 -4.83
N PHE A 170 1.73 -20.24 -5.45
CA PHE A 170 1.15 -19.07 -4.77
C PHE A 170 -0.02 -18.50 -5.57
N GLU A 171 -0.84 -17.72 -4.91
CA GLU A 171 -1.90 -16.94 -5.56
C GLU A 171 -1.49 -15.47 -5.61
N THR A 172 -1.55 -14.88 -6.80
CA THR A 172 -1.27 -13.45 -6.94
C THR A 172 -2.45 -12.62 -6.42
N GLU A 173 -2.19 -11.67 -5.55
CA GLU A 173 -3.20 -10.73 -5.03
C GLU A 173 -3.70 -9.79 -6.15
N LEU A 174 -2.86 -9.54 -7.16
CA LEU A 174 -3.13 -8.66 -8.28
C LEU A 174 -3.89 -9.41 -9.40
N SER A 175 -4.87 -8.76 -10.01
CA SER A 175 -5.40 -9.19 -11.30
C SER A 175 -4.34 -9.04 -12.39
N LEU A 176 -4.51 -9.71 -13.53
CA LEU A 176 -3.54 -9.61 -14.64
C LEU A 176 -3.35 -8.17 -15.15
N SER A 177 -4.41 -7.35 -15.12
CA SER A 177 -4.31 -5.94 -15.49
C SER A 177 -3.52 -5.14 -14.44
N GLN A 178 -3.79 -5.39 -13.16
CA GLN A 178 -3.03 -4.76 -12.06
C GLN A 178 -1.57 -5.21 -12.06
N LEU A 179 -1.28 -6.48 -12.37
CA LEU A 179 0.08 -7.00 -12.47
C LEU A 179 0.84 -6.33 -13.64
N ALA A 180 0.18 -6.17 -14.80
CA ALA A 180 0.77 -5.47 -15.93
C ALA A 180 1.15 -4.02 -15.55
N ASN A 181 0.23 -3.29 -14.91
CA ASN A 181 0.49 -1.94 -14.41
C ASN A 181 1.60 -1.92 -13.34
N TYR A 182 1.58 -2.89 -12.40
CA TYR A 182 2.57 -2.98 -11.34
C TYR A 182 3.99 -3.17 -11.88
N LEU A 183 4.15 -3.98 -12.94
CA LEU A 183 5.43 -4.27 -13.59
C LEU A 183 5.77 -3.30 -14.74
N CYS A 184 4.93 -2.29 -14.99
CA CYS A 184 5.11 -1.33 -16.10
C CYS A 184 5.31 -2.07 -17.44
N ILE A 185 4.36 -2.93 -17.79
CA ILE A 185 4.28 -3.66 -19.07
C ILE A 185 2.85 -3.61 -19.59
N ASP A 186 2.69 -3.67 -20.92
CA ASP A 186 1.36 -3.76 -21.48
C ASP A 186 0.72 -5.15 -21.24
N ARG A 187 -0.59 -5.19 -21.11
CA ARG A 187 -1.34 -6.41 -20.78
C ARG A 187 -1.16 -7.49 -21.84
N THR A 188 -1.05 -7.11 -23.11
CA THR A 188 -0.90 -8.06 -24.22
C THR A 188 0.45 -8.76 -24.15
N SER A 189 1.51 -8.00 -23.89
CA SER A 189 2.86 -8.55 -23.68
C SER A 189 2.93 -9.44 -22.46
N LEU A 190 2.27 -9.07 -21.34
CA LEU A 190 2.13 -9.93 -20.16
C LEU A 190 1.51 -11.28 -20.52
N MET A 191 0.34 -11.25 -21.17
CA MET A 191 -0.41 -12.46 -21.52
C MET A 191 0.36 -13.37 -22.47
N ARG A 192 1.04 -12.75 -23.45
CA ARG A 192 1.89 -13.50 -24.40
C ARG A 192 3.03 -14.19 -23.69
N GLU A 193 3.72 -13.49 -22.80
CA GLU A 193 4.87 -14.05 -22.09
C GLU A 193 4.46 -15.15 -21.11
N LEU A 194 3.37 -14.98 -20.35
CA LEU A 194 2.82 -16.04 -19.49
C LEU A 194 2.47 -17.32 -20.28
N ARG A 195 1.96 -17.16 -21.53
CA ARG A 195 1.70 -18.32 -22.40
C ARG A 195 3.00 -19.01 -22.79
N LEU A 196 4.01 -18.27 -23.24
CA LEU A 196 5.31 -18.82 -23.62
C LEU A 196 5.98 -19.55 -22.45
N MET A 197 5.97 -18.96 -21.26
CA MET A 197 6.55 -19.58 -20.06
C MET A 197 5.84 -20.90 -19.69
N ARG A 198 4.53 -21.01 -19.93
CA ARG A 198 3.79 -22.29 -19.77
C ARG A 198 4.19 -23.31 -20.83
N GLU A 199 4.27 -22.91 -22.09
CA GLU A 199 4.67 -23.77 -23.21
C GLU A 199 6.08 -24.31 -23.04
N GLU A 200 6.97 -23.51 -22.43
CA GLU A 200 8.35 -23.89 -22.10
C GLU A 200 8.48 -24.72 -20.79
N GLY A 201 7.38 -24.91 -20.05
CA GLY A 201 7.40 -25.67 -18.79
C GLY A 201 8.10 -24.96 -17.64
N LEU A 202 8.17 -23.63 -17.65
CA LEU A 202 8.76 -22.83 -16.57
C LEU A 202 7.76 -22.55 -15.47
N ILE A 203 6.47 -22.46 -15.81
CA ILE A 203 5.37 -22.21 -14.89
C ILE A 203 4.13 -23.01 -15.26
N GLU A 204 3.31 -23.30 -14.26
CA GLU A 204 1.89 -23.60 -14.43
C GLU A 204 1.06 -22.44 -13.94
N SER A 205 -0.08 -22.15 -14.61
CA SER A 205 -0.98 -21.09 -14.18
C SER A 205 -2.44 -21.43 -14.38
N SER A 206 -3.26 -21.19 -13.38
CA SER A 206 -4.72 -21.33 -13.41
C SER A 206 -5.35 -20.14 -12.68
N GLY A 207 -5.97 -19.23 -13.45
CA GLY A 207 -6.50 -17.99 -12.91
C GLY A 207 -5.39 -17.12 -12.32
N ARG A 208 -5.43 -16.91 -10.99
CA ARG A 208 -4.40 -16.16 -10.24
C ARG A 208 -3.34 -17.06 -9.60
N ARG A 209 -3.52 -18.37 -9.64
CA ARG A 209 -2.54 -19.31 -9.09
C ARG A 209 -1.42 -19.53 -10.09
N ILE A 210 -0.19 -19.37 -9.63
CA ILE A 210 1.04 -19.62 -10.37
C ILE A 210 1.86 -20.65 -9.59
N THR A 211 2.43 -21.61 -10.31
CA THR A 211 3.42 -22.55 -9.78
C THR A 211 4.68 -22.44 -10.63
N VAL A 212 5.80 -22.15 -10.02
CA VAL A 212 7.12 -22.14 -10.68
C VAL A 212 7.66 -23.57 -10.63
N LEU A 213 8.10 -24.11 -11.78
CA LEU A 213 8.52 -25.52 -11.95
C LEU A 213 10.02 -25.71 -11.76
#